data_1705f9c91e0dcaf3b5189402c988b45a
#
_entry.id   1705f9c91e0dcaf3b5189402c988b45a
#
_cell.length_a   1.000
_cell.length_b   1.000
_cell.length_c   1.000
_cell.angle_alpha   90.00
_cell.angle_beta   90.00
_cell.angle_gamma   90.00
#
_symmetry.space_group_name_H-M   'P 1'
#
loop_
_entity.id
_entity.type
_entity.pdbx_description
1 polymer ?
#
loop_
_entity_poly.entity_id
_entity_poly.type
_entity_poly.pdbx_seq_one_letter_code
_entity_poly.pdbx_strand_id
1 'polypeptide(L)'
;QHGDIRIGFLTSDAGISTYVPESGQLVGVINDYIAFASDSISNQKLDFSLVGYDSMEEEVQALKDGQIDLIFHFAQNPYVAEENNFVLSNTVLTLNMAAVTAQNSFNENHENTVALLKDDLLLKWYVSYCYPDWNIVEYDSLKDAEAAVRSGENDCLLAESGEVAKYREDKRLHSVFLTQDGNVSFAVARGDVTLMSI
;
A
#
# COMPACT_ATOMS: atom_id res chain seq x y z
N GLN A 1 28.49 1.45 16.23
CA GLN A 1 28.61 1.42 14.76
C GLN A 1 27.22 1.64 14.22
N HIS A 2 26.95 2.86 13.74
CA HIS A 2 25.68 3.15 13.08
C HIS A 2 25.80 2.66 11.64
N GLY A 3 25.16 1.52 11.36
CA GLY A 3 25.04 0.97 10.05
C GLY A 3 23.99 1.70 9.23
N ASP A 4 24.11 1.62 7.93
CA ASP A 4 23.11 1.99 6.96
C ASP A 4 21.84 1.14 7.20
N ILE A 5 20.67 1.79 7.37
CA ILE A 5 19.38 1.09 7.55
C ILE A 5 18.82 0.80 6.16
N ARG A 6 18.68 -0.49 5.84
CA ARG A 6 18.19 -0.96 4.56
C ARG A 6 16.67 -1.12 4.62
N ILE A 7 15.97 -0.35 3.79
CA ILE A 7 14.51 -0.35 3.71
C ILE A 7 14.07 -1.09 2.45
N GLY A 8 13.33 -2.19 2.61
CA GLY A 8 12.66 -2.86 1.51
C GLY A 8 11.41 -2.11 1.07
N PHE A 9 11.14 -2.09 -0.23
CA PHE A 9 9.92 -1.54 -0.81
C PHE A 9 9.54 -2.29 -2.09
N LEU A 10 8.26 -2.22 -2.48
CA LEU A 10 7.77 -2.80 -3.74
C LEU A 10 7.97 -1.81 -4.89
N THR A 11 8.65 -2.23 -5.96
CA THR A 11 8.98 -1.39 -7.13
C THR A 11 7.75 -1.00 -7.95
N SER A 12 6.69 -1.79 -7.87
CA SER A 12 5.42 -1.61 -8.60
C SER A 12 4.37 -0.81 -7.84
N ASP A 13 4.70 -0.27 -6.66
CA ASP A 13 3.73 0.38 -5.78
C ASP A 13 3.53 1.85 -6.14
N ALA A 14 2.67 2.08 -7.13
CA ALA A 14 2.40 3.40 -7.70
C ALA A 14 1.63 4.37 -6.77
N GLY A 15 1.15 3.93 -5.60
CA GLY A 15 0.33 4.74 -4.71
C GLY A 15 1.09 5.43 -3.58
N ILE A 16 2.01 4.72 -2.93
CA ILE A 16 2.75 5.20 -1.76
C ILE A 16 4.16 5.63 -2.13
N SER A 17 4.79 4.94 -3.07
CA SER A 17 6.13 5.24 -3.54
C SER A 17 6.24 4.94 -5.03
N THR A 18 6.77 5.89 -5.77
CA THR A 18 7.07 5.71 -7.20
C THR A 18 8.57 5.70 -7.39
N TYR A 19 9.09 4.58 -7.87
CA TYR A 19 10.48 4.51 -8.28
C TYR A 19 10.63 5.15 -9.66
N VAL A 20 11.53 6.12 -9.79
CA VAL A 20 11.87 6.80 -11.04
C VAL A 20 13.18 6.20 -11.56
N PRO A 21 13.14 5.26 -12.54
CA PRO A 21 14.35 4.54 -12.99
C PRO A 21 15.43 5.45 -13.56
N GLU A 22 15.03 6.57 -14.20
CA GLU A 22 15.94 7.52 -14.83
C GLU A 22 16.81 8.30 -13.84
N SER A 23 16.30 8.54 -12.62
CA SER A 23 17.02 9.22 -11.55
C SER A 23 17.50 8.29 -10.44
N GLY A 24 17.03 7.05 -10.42
CA GLY A 24 17.27 6.12 -9.31
C GLY A 24 16.64 6.58 -7.99
N GLN A 25 15.68 7.50 -8.06
CA GLN A 25 15.03 8.06 -6.88
C GLN A 25 13.67 7.42 -6.66
N LEU A 26 13.37 7.17 -5.39
CA LEU A 26 12.04 6.86 -4.93
C LEU A 26 11.38 8.19 -4.53
N VAL A 27 10.20 8.49 -5.08
CA VAL A 27 9.40 9.67 -4.72
C VAL A 27 8.11 9.21 -4.07
N GLY A 28 7.61 9.95 -3.09
CA GLY A 28 6.38 9.64 -2.39
C GLY A 28 6.53 9.66 -0.86
N VAL A 29 5.54 9.09 -0.17
CA VAL A 29 5.41 9.14 1.30
C VAL A 29 6.65 8.62 2.04
N ILE A 30 7.32 7.61 1.48
CA ILE A 30 8.53 7.05 2.11
C ILE A 30 9.67 8.08 2.22
N ASN A 31 9.87 8.91 1.19
CA ASN A 31 10.92 9.94 1.24
C ASN A 31 10.63 11.01 2.28
N ASP A 32 9.36 11.44 2.37
CA ASP A 32 8.94 12.41 3.37
C ASP A 32 9.13 11.85 4.78
N TYR A 33 8.83 10.57 4.98
CA TYR A 33 9.04 9.89 6.26
C TYR A 33 10.52 9.74 6.61
N ILE A 34 11.38 9.34 5.66
CA ILE A 34 12.83 9.23 5.86
C ILE A 34 13.42 10.60 6.21
N ALA A 35 13.01 11.66 5.50
CA ALA A 35 13.44 13.02 5.79
C ALA A 35 13.04 13.44 7.20
N PHE A 36 11.79 13.19 7.59
CA PHE A 36 11.29 13.48 8.94
C PHE A 36 12.03 12.69 10.02
N ALA A 37 12.25 11.39 9.81
CA ALA A 37 12.99 10.53 10.75
C ALA A 37 14.44 11.00 10.90
N SER A 38 15.11 11.35 9.80
CA SER A 38 16.49 11.85 9.81
C SER A 38 16.61 13.19 10.57
N ASP A 39 15.64 14.08 10.42
CA ASP A 39 15.60 15.37 11.13
C ASP A 39 15.27 15.22 12.62
N SER A 40 14.44 14.23 12.96
CA SER A 40 13.97 14.00 14.34
C SER A 40 15.05 13.40 15.23
N ILE A 41 16.04 12.70 14.66
CA ILE A 41 17.13 12.05 15.38
C ILE A 41 18.37 12.96 15.37
N SER A 42 18.25 14.11 16.01
CA SER A 42 19.21 15.22 15.95
C SER A 42 20.63 14.94 16.46
N ASN A 43 20.93 13.75 16.99
CA ASN A 43 22.25 13.41 17.52
C ASN A 43 22.93 12.20 16.87
N GLN A 44 22.29 11.56 15.88
CA GLN A 44 22.87 10.42 15.18
C GLN A 44 22.57 10.54 13.68
N LYS A 45 23.63 10.55 12.88
CA LYS A 45 23.47 10.49 11.43
C LYS A 45 23.10 9.06 11.06
N LEU A 46 21.81 8.82 10.76
CA LEU A 46 21.35 7.59 10.19
C LEU A 46 21.43 7.71 8.67
N ASP A 47 22.12 6.77 8.05
CA ASP A 47 22.12 6.63 6.61
C ASP A 47 21.06 5.56 6.25
N PHE A 48 20.24 5.84 5.24
CA PHE A 48 19.19 4.93 4.76
C PHE A 48 19.50 4.50 3.34
N SER A 49 19.35 3.22 3.05
CA SER A 49 19.40 2.68 1.70
C SER A 49 18.09 1.97 1.35
N LEU A 50 17.65 2.15 0.10
CA LEU A 50 16.40 1.61 -0.41
C LEU A 50 16.67 0.40 -1.28
N VAL A 51 15.98 -0.71 -1.03
CA VAL A 51 16.11 -1.97 -1.77
C VAL A 51 14.75 -2.33 -2.35
N GLY A 52 14.63 -2.30 -3.68
CA GLY A 52 13.38 -2.61 -4.39
C GLY A 52 13.18 -4.11 -4.59
N TYR A 53 11.96 -4.57 -4.46
CA TYR A 53 11.51 -5.94 -4.71
C TYR A 53 10.33 -5.95 -5.66
N ASP A 54 10.21 -7.01 -6.46
CA ASP A 54 9.14 -7.15 -7.44
C ASP A 54 7.90 -7.84 -6.85
N SER A 55 8.05 -8.49 -5.69
CA SER A 55 6.95 -9.14 -4.96
C SER A 55 7.08 -8.99 -3.45
N MET A 56 5.94 -9.05 -2.76
CA MET A 56 5.89 -9.02 -1.30
C MET A 56 6.55 -10.27 -0.69
N GLU A 57 6.48 -11.40 -1.36
CA GLU A 57 7.11 -12.65 -0.93
C GLU A 57 8.64 -12.52 -0.88
N GLU A 58 9.23 -11.90 -1.90
CA GLU A 58 10.68 -11.66 -1.94
C GLU A 58 11.12 -10.67 -0.87
N GLU A 59 10.34 -9.60 -0.66
CA GLU A 59 10.60 -8.59 0.35
C GLU A 59 10.52 -9.18 1.77
N VAL A 60 9.47 -9.96 2.06
CA VAL A 60 9.31 -10.68 3.33
C VAL A 60 10.45 -11.66 3.57
N GLN A 61 10.86 -12.40 2.54
CA GLN A 61 11.98 -13.33 2.66
C GLN A 61 13.29 -12.59 2.92
N ALA A 62 13.52 -11.47 2.24
CA ALA A 62 14.71 -10.64 2.44
C ALA A 62 14.81 -10.08 3.87
N LEU A 63 13.68 -9.71 4.50
CA LEU A 63 13.65 -9.29 5.90
C LEU A 63 13.98 -10.47 6.84
N LYS A 64 13.43 -11.66 6.57
CA LYS A 64 13.74 -12.88 7.35
C LYS A 64 15.23 -13.26 7.27
N ASP A 65 15.83 -13.07 6.11
CA ASP A 65 17.24 -13.42 5.85
C ASP A 65 18.22 -12.32 6.29
N GLY A 66 17.72 -11.18 6.81
CA GLY A 66 18.54 -10.05 7.24
C GLY A 66 19.20 -9.31 6.09
N GLN A 67 18.68 -9.42 4.87
CA GLN A 67 19.13 -8.66 3.70
C GLN A 67 18.66 -7.21 3.74
N ILE A 68 17.54 -6.96 4.38
CA ILE A 68 17.00 -5.64 4.73
C ILE A 68 16.70 -5.60 6.22
N ASP A 69 16.56 -4.40 6.77
CA ASP A 69 16.35 -4.17 8.19
C ASP A 69 14.88 -3.88 8.51
N LEU A 70 14.16 -3.31 7.56
CA LEU A 70 12.72 -3.10 7.67
C LEU A 70 12.02 -3.13 6.30
N ILE A 71 10.73 -3.41 6.32
CA ILE A 71 9.82 -3.30 5.19
C ILE A 71 8.98 -2.02 5.33
N PHE A 72 8.90 -1.26 4.27
CA PHE A 72 7.91 -0.22 4.07
C PHE A 72 7.13 -0.51 2.77
N HIS A 73 5.90 -0.63 2.78
CA HIS A 73 4.88 -0.61 3.81
C HIS A 73 4.42 -2.05 4.09
N PHE A 74 3.93 -2.27 5.29
CA PHE A 74 3.38 -3.57 5.66
C PHE A 74 1.97 -3.38 6.22
N ALA A 75 1.10 -4.36 5.95
CA ALA A 75 -0.24 -4.38 6.51
C ALA A 75 -0.18 -4.36 8.03
N GLN A 76 -0.94 -3.49 8.69
CA GLN A 76 -1.07 -3.54 10.14
C GLN A 76 -1.98 -4.71 10.56
N ASN A 77 -1.53 -5.93 10.25
CA ASN A 77 -2.16 -7.17 10.59
C ASN A 77 -1.27 -7.95 11.58
N PRO A 78 -1.61 -7.96 12.88
CA PRO A 78 -0.82 -8.66 13.90
C PRO A 78 -0.66 -10.15 13.63
N TYR A 79 -1.65 -10.81 13.04
CA TYR A 79 -1.59 -12.25 12.73
C TYR A 79 -0.55 -12.54 11.66
N VAL A 80 -0.56 -11.80 10.56
CA VAL A 80 0.43 -11.95 9.47
C VAL A 80 1.83 -11.60 9.98
N ALA A 81 1.95 -10.57 10.81
CA ALA A 81 3.23 -10.21 11.42
C ALA A 81 3.76 -11.34 12.33
N GLU A 82 2.88 -11.94 13.16
CA GLU A 82 3.27 -13.03 14.04
C GLU A 82 3.69 -14.29 13.26
N GLU A 83 2.96 -14.69 12.21
CA GLU A 83 3.32 -15.80 11.34
C GLU A 83 4.70 -15.63 10.69
N ASN A 84 5.05 -14.39 10.35
CA ASN A 84 6.35 -14.06 9.77
C ASN A 84 7.44 -13.76 10.80
N ASN A 85 7.12 -13.79 12.09
CA ASN A 85 8.00 -13.41 13.19
C ASN A 85 8.49 -11.95 13.08
N PHE A 86 7.56 -11.05 12.71
CA PHE A 86 7.78 -9.62 12.59
C PHE A 86 7.16 -8.85 13.77
N VAL A 87 7.63 -7.62 13.95
CA VAL A 87 7.04 -6.62 14.83
C VAL A 87 6.65 -5.42 13.97
N LEU A 88 5.44 -4.90 14.19
CA LEU A 88 4.91 -3.75 13.45
C LEU A 88 5.12 -2.46 14.25
N SER A 89 5.41 -1.38 13.54
CA SER A 89 5.32 -0.04 14.11
C SER A 89 3.87 0.36 14.40
N ASN A 90 3.68 1.52 15.01
CA ASN A 90 2.38 2.19 14.93
C ASN A 90 2.00 2.45 13.47
N THR A 91 0.70 2.68 13.23
CA THR A 91 0.21 3.07 11.90
C THR A 91 0.94 4.32 11.43
N VAL A 92 1.56 4.24 10.25
CA VAL A 92 2.24 5.36 9.60
C VAL A 92 1.37 6.01 8.53
N LEU A 93 0.44 5.24 7.95
CA LEU A 93 -0.49 5.70 6.94
C LEU A 93 -1.82 4.97 7.09
N THR A 94 -2.92 5.70 6.90
CA THR A 94 -4.27 5.13 6.81
C THR A 94 -4.84 5.40 5.44
N LEU A 95 -5.20 4.34 4.72
CA LEU A 95 -5.85 4.41 3.42
C LEU A 95 -7.37 4.51 3.61
N ASN A 96 -7.91 5.68 3.31
CA ASN A 96 -9.36 5.89 3.28
C ASN A 96 -9.83 5.76 1.83
N MET A 97 -10.56 4.71 1.54
CA MET A 97 -10.94 4.34 0.19
C MET A 97 -12.41 4.62 -0.11
N ALA A 98 -12.70 4.80 -1.38
CA ALA A 98 -14.06 4.86 -1.90
C ALA A 98 -14.20 3.87 -3.07
N ALA A 99 -15.33 3.19 -3.12
CA ALA A 99 -15.76 2.46 -4.30
C ALA A 99 -16.34 3.45 -5.31
N VAL A 100 -15.78 3.48 -6.51
CA VAL A 100 -16.33 4.21 -7.65
C VAL A 100 -17.15 3.23 -8.48
N THR A 101 -18.44 3.47 -8.61
CA THR A 101 -19.41 2.50 -9.14
C THR A 101 -20.43 3.16 -10.05
N ALA A 102 -21.01 2.37 -10.97
CA ALA A 102 -22.18 2.74 -11.77
C ALA A 102 -23.51 2.27 -11.15
N GLN A 103 -23.45 1.49 -10.08
CA GLN A 103 -24.64 0.92 -9.43
C GLN A 103 -25.29 1.90 -8.46
N ASN A 104 -26.58 2.18 -8.62
CA ASN A 104 -27.33 3.08 -7.73
C ASN A 104 -27.45 2.57 -6.27
N SER A 105 -27.23 1.29 -6.03
CA SER A 105 -27.38 0.64 -4.72
C SER A 105 -26.16 -0.22 -4.38
N PHE A 106 -24.95 0.35 -4.55
CA PHE A 106 -23.71 -0.34 -4.16
C PHE A 106 -23.70 -0.61 -2.65
N ASN A 107 -23.35 -1.84 -2.27
CA ASN A 107 -23.24 -2.25 -0.88
C ASN A 107 -21.91 -3.00 -0.67
N GLU A 108 -21.03 -2.43 0.14
CA GLU A 108 -19.72 -3.00 0.44
C GLU A 108 -19.75 -4.36 1.15
N ASN A 109 -20.86 -4.71 1.82
CA ASN A 109 -21.00 -5.98 2.54
C ASN A 109 -21.48 -7.14 1.64
N HIS A 110 -21.64 -6.90 0.35
CA HIS A 110 -21.94 -7.97 -0.62
C HIS A 110 -20.65 -8.45 -1.29
N GLU A 111 -20.72 -9.64 -1.90
CA GLU A 111 -19.69 -10.11 -2.82
C GLU A 111 -19.70 -9.19 -4.05
N ASN A 112 -18.68 -8.32 -4.15
CA ASN A 112 -18.52 -7.42 -5.27
C ASN A 112 -17.36 -7.86 -6.17
N THR A 113 -17.44 -7.52 -7.45
CA THR A 113 -16.32 -7.60 -8.38
C THR A 113 -15.64 -6.22 -8.44
N VAL A 114 -14.35 -6.17 -8.09
CA VAL A 114 -13.58 -4.93 -8.08
C VAL A 114 -12.54 -4.93 -9.19
N ALA A 115 -12.55 -3.89 -10.02
CA ALA A 115 -11.56 -3.68 -11.07
C ALA A 115 -10.32 -3.00 -10.48
N LEU A 116 -9.16 -3.66 -10.58
CA LEU A 116 -7.86 -3.13 -10.12
C LEU A 116 -6.83 -3.19 -11.24
N LEU A 117 -5.78 -2.39 -11.13
CA LEU A 117 -4.62 -2.54 -12.00
C LEU A 117 -3.78 -3.75 -11.58
N LYS A 118 -3.20 -4.43 -12.54
CA LYS A 118 -2.35 -5.62 -12.30
C LYS A 118 -1.19 -5.33 -11.35
N ASP A 119 -0.61 -4.14 -11.45
CA ASP A 119 0.58 -3.76 -10.69
C ASP A 119 0.24 -3.02 -9.37
N ASP A 120 -1.05 -2.86 -9.06
CA ASP A 120 -1.47 -2.20 -7.82
C ASP A 120 -1.54 -3.18 -6.66
N LEU A 121 -0.39 -3.54 -6.13
CA LEU A 121 -0.27 -4.50 -5.03
C LEU A 121 -0.89 -3.99 -3.73
N LEU A 122 -0.86 -2.67 -3.51
CA LEU A 122 -1.44 -2.06 -2.32
C LEU A 122 -2.97 -2.20 -2.29
N LEU A 123 -3.65 -1.88 -3.40
CA LEU A 123 -5.10 -2.02 -3.47
C LEU A 123 -5.52 -3.50 -3.49
N LYS A 124 -4.75 -4.39 -4.11
CA LYS A 124 -4.99 -5.84 -4.01
C LYS A 124 -4.91 -6.31 -2.57
N TRP A 125 -3.87 -5.89 -1.84
CA TRP A 125 -3.77 -6.18 -0.41
C TRP A 125 -4.95 -5.60 0.37
N TYR A 126 -5.29 -4.33 0.13
CA TYR A 126 -6.42 -3.66 0.80
C TYR A 126 -7.72 -4.45 0.62
N VAL A 127 -8.05 -4.85 -0.62
CA VAL A 127 -9.25 -5.64 -0.92
C VAL A 127 -9.18 -7.00 -0.22
N SER A 128 -8.08 -7.73 -0.38
CA SER A 128 -7.94 -9.08 0.20
C SER A 128 -8.04 -9.07 1.73
N TYR A 129 -7.60 -7.98 2.36
CA TYR A 129 -7.60 -7.85 3.82
C TYR A 129 -8.93 -7.30 4.36
N CYS A 130 -9.45 -6.21 3.76
CA CYS A 130 -10.65 -5.53 4.26
C CYS A 130 -11.95 -6.14 3.72
N TYR A 131 -11.91 -6.74 2.53
CA TYR A 131 -13.07 -7.27 1.80
C TYR A 131 -12.76 -8.64 1.19
N PRO A 132 -12.48 -9.68 2.02
CA PRO A 132 -12.01 -10.99 1.54
C PRO A 132 -13.02 -11.71 0.64
N ASP A 133 -14.30 -11.34 0.70
CA ASP A 133 -15.37 -11.90 -0.13
C ASP A 133 -15.50 -11.20 -1.50
N TRP A 134 -14.70 -10.16 -1.76
CA TRP A 134 -14.72 -9.48 -3.07
C TRP A 134 -13.84 -10.23 -4.08
N ASN A 135 -14.27 -10.22 -5.34
CA ASN A 135 -13.52 -10.80 -6.45
C ASN A 135 -12.71 -9.71 -7.17
N ILE A 136 -11.39 -9.88 -7.22
CA ILE A 136 -10.49 -8.97 -7.92
C ILE A 136 -10.44 -9.34 -9.40
N VAL A 137 -10.70 -8.37 -10.27
CA VAL A 137 -10.52 -8.47 -11.73
C VAL A 137 -9.42 -7.48 -12.15
N GLU A 138 -8.36 -8.00 -12.77
CA GLU A 138 -7.16 -7.23 -13.08
C GLU A 138 -7.19 -6.64 -14.50
N TYR A 139 -6.75 -5.40 -14.62
CA TYR A 139 -6.66 -4.65 -15.88
C TYR A 139 -5.26 -4.09 -16.11
N ASP A 140 -4.89 -3.96 -17.39
CA ASP A 140 -3.60 -3.37 -17.79
C ASP A 140 -3.62 -1.82 -17.74
N SER A 141 -4.82 -1.21 -17.77
CA SER A 141 -4.96 0.24 -17.72
C SER A 141 -6.16 0.70 -16.88
N LEU A 142 -6.03 1.87 -16.26
CA LEU A 142 -7.13 2.51 -15.54
C LEU A 142 -8.34 2.78 -16.46
N LYS A 143 -8.09 3.12 -17.72
CA LYS A 143 -9.15 3.37 -18.71
C LYS A 143 -10.01 2.13 -18.94
N ASP A 144 -9.41 0.95 -19.01
CA ASP A 144 -10.13 -0.31 -19.22
C ASP A 144 -10.89 -0.72 -17.95
N ALA A 145 -10.28 -0.56 -16.77
CA ALA A 145 -10.95 -0.76 -15.49
C ALA A 145 -12.18 0.15 -15.33
N GLU A 146 -12.04 1.44 -15.64
CA GLU A 146 -13.16 2.40 -15.63
C GLU A 146 -14.25 2.02 -16.65
N ALA A 147 -13.88 1.56 -17.84
CA ALA A 147 -14.84 1.13 -18.87
C ALA A 147 -15.65 -0.08 -18.40
N ALA A 148 -15.01 -1.06 -17.76
CA ALA A 148 -15.65 -2.24 -17.20
C ALA A 148 -16.66 -1.88 -16.08
N VAL A 149 -16.33 -0.92 -15.22
CA VAL A 149 -17.30 -0.42 -14.21
C VAL A 149 -18.44 0.33 -14.85
N ARG A 150 -18.17 1.19 -15.85
CA ARG A 150 -19.23 1.93 -16.58
C ARG A 150 -20.20 1.01 -17.32
N SER A 151 -19.73 -0.13 -17.81
CA SER A 151 -20.56 -1.13 -18.50
C SER A 151 -21.32 -2.03 -17.55
N GLY A 152 -20.96 -2.06 -16.27
CA GLY A 152 -21.51 -2.99 -15.29
C GLY A 152 -20.89 -4.39 -15.35
N GLU A 153 -19.75 -4.54 -16.03
CA GLU A 153 -18.97 -5.80 -16.04
C GLU A 153 -18.34 -6.03 -14.66
N ASN A 154 -17.87 -4.95 -14.00
CA ASN A 154 -17.46 -4.97 -12.61
C ASN A 154 -18.33 -4.02 -11.78
N ASP A 155 -18.46 -4.34 -10.49
CA ASP A 155 -19.31 -3.58 -9.57
C ASP A 155 -18.69 -2.23 -9.20
N CYS A 156 -17.37 -2.19 -9.04
CA CYS A 156 -16.65 -0.97 -8.70
C CYS A 156 -15.17 -1.02 -9.10
N LEU A 157 -14.52 0.13 -9.04
CA LEU A 157 -13.08 0.29 -8.88
C LEU A 157 -12.82 1.06 -7.57
N LEU A 158 -11.58 1.08 -7.09
CA LEU A 158 -11.21 1.82 -5.89
C LEU A 158 -10.50 3.13 -6.23
N ALA A 159 -10.75 4.13 -5.40
CA ALA A 159 -10.04 5.39 -5.42
C ALA A 159 -9.78 5.86 -3.98
N GLU A 160 -8.64 6.50 -3.73
CA GLU A 160 -8.43 7.18 -2.47
C GLU A 160 -9.44 8.32 -2.29
N SER A 161 -9.83 8.59 -1.04
CA SER A 161 -10.82 9.62 -0.71
C SER A 161 -10.49 11.00 -1.29
N GLY A 162 -9.19 11.34 -1.37
CA GLY A 162 -8.71 12.58 -1.99
C GLY A 162 -8.87 12.64 -3.51
N GLU A 163 -8.98 11.50 -4.17
CA GLU A 163 -9.05 11.38 -5.63
C GLU A 163 -10.45 11.26 -6.19
N VAL A 164 -11.48 11.05 -5.35
CA VAL A 164 -12.87 10.85 -5.80
C VAL A 164 -13.42 12.04 -6.62
N ALA A 165 -12.80 13.22 -6.46
CA ALA A 165 -13.19 14.41 -7.19
C ALA A 165 -13.07 14.27 -8.72
N LYS A 166 -12.13 13.43 -9.19
CA LYS A 166 -11.93 13.17 -10.63
C LYS A 166 -13.12 12.47 -11.30
N TYR A 167 -13.96 11.79 -10.50
CA TYR A 167 -15.13 11.06 -11.00
C TYR A 167 -16.43 11.87 -10.94
N ARG A 168 -16.43 13.06 -10.34
CA ARG A 168 -17.66 13.90 -10.16
C ARG A 168 -18.30 14.36 -11.46
N GLU A 169 -17.52 14.49 -12.54
CA GLU A 169 -18.01 14.93 -13.84
C GLU A 169 -18.60 13.77 -14.67
N ASP A 170 -18.28 12.53 -14.34
CA ASP A 170 -18.85 11.37 -15.02
C ASP A 170 -20.24 11.05 -14.42
N LYS A 171 -21.29 11.41 -15.16
CA LYS A 171 -22.68 11.21 -14.72
C LYS A 171 -23.09 9.74 -14.55
N ARG A 172 -22.26 8.80 -15.01
CA ARG A 172 -22.51 7.36 -14.92
C ARG A 172 -21.83 6.74 -13.69
N LEU A 173 -20.90 7.45 -13.08
CA LEU A 173 -20.16 6.99 -11.93
C LEU A 173 -20.48 7.85 -10.71
N HIS A 174 -20.48 7.24 -9.56
CA HIS A 174 -20.51 7.93 -8.27
C HIS A 174 -19.61 7.20 -7.28
N SER A 175 -19.26 7.88 -6.21
CA SER A 175 -18.35 7.36 -5.20
C SER A 175 -19.08 7.05 -3.91
N VAL A 176 -18.84 5.87 -3.35
CA VAL A 176 -19.33 5.42 -2.04
C VAL A 176 -18.11 5.21 -1.15
N PHE A 177 -18.01 5.99 -0.06
CA PHE A 177 -16.90 5.81 0.89
C PHE A 177 -17.05 4.48 1.61
N LEU A 178 -15.96 3.73 1.66
CA LEU A 178 -15.89 2.44 2.33
C LEU A 178 -15.69 2.63 3.83
N THR A 179 -16.18 1.69 4.63
CA THR A 179 -16.11 1.79 6.08
C THR A 179 -14.86 1.17 6.68
N GLN A 180 -14.14 0.34 5.91
CA GLN A 180 -12.90 -0.29 6.34
C GLN A 180 -11.70 0.56 5.91
N ASP A 181 -10.88 0.94 6.89
CA ASP A 181 -9.62 1.65 6.65
C ASP A 181 -8.47 0.66 6.49
N GLY A 182 -7.60 0.91 5.51
CA GLY A 182 -6.35 0.17 5.35
C GLY A 182 -5.23 0.82 6.15
N ASN A 183 -4.85 0.22 7.27
CA ASN A 183 -3.74 0.72 8.08
C ASN A 183 -2.42 0.10 7.63
N VAL A 184 -1.41 0.94 7.47
CA VAL A 184 -0.07 0.58 6.97
C VAL A 184 0.98 0.94 8.01
N SER A 185 1.96 0.06 8.19
CA SER A 185 3.03 0.17 9.18
C SER A 185 4.37 -0.18 8.56
N PHE A 186 5.45 0.08 9.29
CA PHE A 186 6.72 -0.61 9.05
C PHE A 186 6.67 -2.00 9.69
N ALA A 187 7.42 -2.94 9.12
CA ALA A 187 7.68 -4.24 9.72
C ALA A 187 9.18 -4.43 9.90
N VAL A 188 9.58 -4.93 11.07
CA VAL A 188 10.96 -5.33 11.39
C VAL A 188 10.98 -6.76 11.90
N ALA A 189 12.11 -7.46 11.77
CA ALA A 189 12.26 -8.80 12.34
C ALA A 189 12.16 -8.74 13.88
N ARG A 190 11.48 -9.72 14.48
CA ARG A 190 11.38 -9.82 15.94
C ARG A 190 12.78 -10.05 16.55
N GLY A 191 13.20 -9.18 17.42
CA GLY A 191 14.54 -9.17 18.04
C GLY A 191 15.34 -7.92 17.69
N ASP A 192 14.95 -7.19 16.65
CA ASP A 192 15.57 -5.90 16.30
C ASP A 192 14.76 -4.73 16.89
N VAL A 193 14.60 -4.78 18.23
CA VAL A 193 13.84 -3.77 18.98
C VAL A 193 14.48 -2.38 18.95
N THR A 194 15.71 -2.27 18.52
CA THR A 194 16.43 -0.99 18.43
C THR A 194 15.81 -0.09 17.35
N LEU A 195 15.39 -0.67 16.24
CA LEU A 195 14.74 0.07 15.14
C LEU A 195 13.31 0.52 15.48
N MET A 196 12.65 -0.16 16.43
CA MET A 196 11.28 0.17 16.85
C MET A 196 11.19 1.32 17.86
N SER A 197 12.32 1.77 18.39
CA SER A 197 12.42 2.89 19.34
C SER A 197 12.83 4.21 18.69
N ILE A 198 12.96 4.21 17.38
CA ILE A 198 13.21 5.36 16.53
C ILE A 198 11.88 5.86 15.96
#